data_2bc2c09ac6f6a3f6ce87b9f6442b2f03
#
_entry.id   2bc2c09ac6f6a3f6ce87b9f6442b2f03
#
_cell.length_a   1.000
_cell.length_b   1.000
_cell.length_c   1.000
_cell.angle_alpha   90.00
_cell.angle_beta   90.00
_cell.angle_gamma   90.00
#
_symmetry.space_group_name_H-M   'P 1'
#
loop_
_entity.id
_entity.type
_entity.pdbx_description
1 polymer ?
#
loop_
_entity_poly.entity_id
_entity_poly.type
_entity_poly.pdbx_seq_one_letter_code
_entity_poly.pdbx_strand_id
1 'polypeptide(L)'
;KKNAMTLNLGKLVFSNNSIDLKDHRYSAKTKGVNFADLSISRFSATLDDIDYDSSSVKAHIIKLTLKEKSGLLIHNLDAHANINTQRMEFTDFALKTNRSHAGDYLLLEYNKFHDFTDFNNKVRISGDLRDAYIDSRDIEYFAPALKSVNFKTAISHAAVAGTVANFKVRN
;
A
#
# COMPACT_ATOMS: atom_id res chain seq x y z
N LYS A 1 5.61 -19.07 30.08
CA LYS A 1 5.94 -17.88 29.27
C LYS A 1 6.36 -18.40 27.90
N LYS A 2 5.59 -18.13 26.84
CA LYS A 2 6.05 -18.32 25.47
C LYS A 2 7.17 -17.30 25.26
N ASN A 3 8.38 -17.76 24.97
CA ASN A 3 9.45 -16.87 24.53
C ASN A 3 8.99 -16.24 23.19
N ALA A 4 8.81 -14.93 23.18
CA ALA A 4 8.55 -14.22 21.94
C ALA A 4 9.78 -14.36 21.05
N MET A 5 9.58 -14.83 19.82
CA MET A 5 10.64 -14.89 18.83
C MET A 5 10.90 -13.46 18.34
N THR A 6 12.14 -13.03 18.38
CA THR A 6 12.61 -11.78 17.78
C THR A 6 13.66 -12.10 16.72
N LEU A 7 13.64 -11.36 15.61
CA LEU A 7 14.61 -11.51 14.52
C LEU A 7 14.98 -10.13 14.02
N ASN A 8 16.28 -9.84 14.05
CA ASN A 8 16.84 -8.60 13.52
C ASN A 8 17.69 -8.93 12.29
N LEU A 9 17.39 -8.30 11.15
CA LEU A 9 18.13 -8.41 9.92
C LEU A 9 18.60 -7.04 9.47
N GLY A 10 19.89 -6.91 9.14
CA GLY A 10 20.46 -5.65 8.69
C GLY A 10 19.98 -5.23 7.30
N LYS A 11 19.95 -6.18 6.36
CA LYS A 11 19.57 -5.88 4.96
C LYS A 11 18.97 -7.08 4.26
N LEU A 12 17.92 -6.82 3.45
CA LEU A 12 17.28 -7.80 2.58
C LEU A 12 17.07 -7.21 1.19
N VAL A 13 17.45 -7.95 0.16
CA VAL A 13 17.32 -7.51 -1.23
C VAL A 13 16.54 -8.53 -2.03
N PHE A 14 15.48 -8.07 -2.68
CA PHE A 14 14.73 -8.80 -3.69
C PHE A 14 15.03 -8.22 -5.06
N SER A 15 15.23 -9.08 -6.07
CA SER A 15 15.55 -8.64 -7.43
C SER A 15 14.71 -9.39 -8.45
N ASN A 16 13.83 -8.65 -9.12
CA ASN A 16 12.99 -9.13 -10.22
C ASN A 16 12.18 -10.43 -9.90
N ASN A 17 11.55 -10.47 -8.74
CA ASN A 17 10.73 -11.59 -8.31
C ASN A 17 9.29 -11.49 -8.85
N SER A 18 8.54 -12.60 -8.72
CA SER A 18 7.09 -12.62 -8.91
C SER A 18 6.42 -13.16 -7.65
N ILE A 19 5.26 -12.63 -7.34
CA ILE A 19 4.45 -13.01 -6.18
C ILE A 19 3.02 -13.21 -6.67
N ASP A 20 2.49 -14.41 -6.47
CA ASP A 20 1.10 -14.75 -6.76
C ASP A 20 0.41 -15.17 -5.47
N LEU A 21 -0.69 -14.49 -5.16
CA LEU A 21 -1.54 -14.77 -4.01
C LEU A 21 -2.97 -14.97 -4.47
N LYS A 22 -3.55 -16.14 -4.22
CA LYS A 22 -4.91 -16.44 -4.65
C LYS A 22 -5.75 -17.03 -3.52
N ASP A 23 -6.85 -16.37 -3.20
CA ASP A 23 -7.87 -16.87 -2.30
C ASP A 23 -9.06 -17.39 -3.12
N HIS A 24 -9.15 -18.71 -3.27
CA HIS A 24 -10.16 -19.39 -4.08
C HIS A 24 -11.60 -19.25 -3.55
N ARG A 25 -11.80 -18.69 -2.37
CA ARG A 25 -13.13 -18.44 -1.77
C ARG A 25 -13.83 -17.23 -2.39
N TYR A 26 -13.12 -16.44 -3.19
CA TYR A 26 -13.64 -15.21 -3.81
C TYR A 26 -13.57 -15.27 -5.32
N SER A 27 -14.60 -14.73 -5.96
CA SER A 27 -14.62 -14.55 -7.40
C SER A 27 -13.60 -13.46 -7.82
N ALA A 28 -12.92 -13.68 -8.93
CA ALA A 28 -12.02 -12.70 -9.47
C ALA A 28 -12.76 -11.39 -9.82
N LYS A 29 -12.26 -10.26 -9.33
CA LYS A 29 -12.71 -8.94 -9.79
C LYS A 29 -12.19 -8.72 -11.21
N THR A 30 -13.02 -8.18 -12.08
CA THR A 30 -12.68 -7.98 -13.49
C THR A 30 -11.90 -6.68 -13.76
N LYS A 31 -11.84 -5.76 -12.79
CA LYS A 31 -11.20 -4.44 -12.91
C LYS A 31 -10.51 -4.03 -11.61
N GLY A 32 -9.36 -3.33 -11.76
CA GLY A 32 -8.58 -2.82 -10.63
C GLY A 32 -7.77 -3.90 -9.92
N VAL A 33 -7.12 -3.51 -8.83
CA VAL A 33 -6.35 -4.41 -7.96
C VAL A 33 -7.31 -5.34 -7.23
N ASN A 34 -7.04 -6.64 -7.35
CA ASN A 34 -7.81 -7.66 -6.64
C ASN A 34 -6.94 -8.33 -5.58
N PHE A 35 -7.11 -7.93 -4.34
CA PHE A 35 -6.33 -8.48 -3.21
C PHE A 35 -6.64 -9.96 -2.91
N ALA A 36 -7.74 -10.52 -3.45
CA ALA A 36 -8.05 -11.96 -3.37
C ALA A 36 -7.38 -12.77 -4.49
N ASP A 37 -6.88 -12.10 -5.52
CA ASP A 37 -6.20 -12.72 -6.66
C ASP A 37 -5.11 -11.75 -7.17
N LEU A 38 -4.10 -11.54 -6.30
CA LEU A 38 -3.01 -10.60 -6.53
C LEU A 38 -1.90 -11.29 -7.32
N SER A 39 -1.46 -10.68 -8.41
CA SER A 39 -0.31 -11.14 -9.19
C SER A 39 0.63 -9.97 -9.44
N ILE A 40 1.79 -10.07 -8.83
CA ILE A 40 2.85 -9.06 -8.87
C ILE A 40 4.02 -9.62 -9.66
N SER A 41 4.51 -8.85 -10.59
CA SER A 41 5.71 -9.13 -11.39
C SER A 41 6.71 -7.98 -11.26
N ARG A 42 7.97 -8.24 -11.64
CA ARG A 42 9.06 -7.27 -11.53
C ARG A 42 9.21 -6.70 -10.12
N PHE A 43 8.90 -7.51 -9.11
CA PHE A 43 9.07 -7.10 -7.73
C PHE A 43 10.56 -7.02 -7.40
N SER A 44 11.00 -5.84 -7.03
CA SER A 44 12.33 -5.60 -6.50
C SER A 44 12.22 -4.70 -5.27
N ALA A 45 12.93 -5.05 -4.21
CA ALA A 45 12.95 -4.27 -2.99
C ALA A 45 14.32 -4.33 -2.31
N THR A 46 14.70 -3.23 -1.72
CA THR A 46 15.82 -3.15 -0.78
C THR A 46 15.27 -2.67 0.54
N LEU A 47 15.44 -3.49 1.57
CA LEU A 47 15.00 -3.23 2.94
C LEU A 47 16.22 -3.25 3.85
N ASP A 48 16.25 -2.41 4.87
CA ASP A 48 17.18 -2.51 5.98
C ASP A 48 16.50 -2.28 7.33
N ASP A 49 17.26 -2.38 8.41
CA ASP A 49 16.78 -2.22 9.78
C ASP A 49 15.51 -3.05 10.07
N ILE A 50 15.50 -4.31 9.58
CA ILE A 50 14.35 -5.18 9.71
C ILE A 50 14.32 -5.75 11.13
N ASP A 51 13.27 -5.42 11.86
CA ASP A 51 12.98 -5.91 13.20
C ASP A 51 11.63 -6.62 13.21
N TYR A 52 11.66 -7.91 13.50
CA TYR A 52 10.48 -8.75 13.66
C TYR A 52 10.33 -9.17 15.10
N ASP A 53 9.18 -8.92 15.68
CA ASP A 53 8.72 -9.55 16.91
C ASP A 53 7.43 -10.35 16.65
N SER A 54 6.93 -11.06 17.65
CA SER A 54 5.72 -11.88 17.53
C SER A 54 4.45 -11.08 17.21
N SER A 55 4.49 -9.77 17.21
CA SER A 55 3.35 -8.86 17.03
C SER A 55 3.47 -7.95 15.82
N SER A 56 4.69 -7.62 15.38
CA SER A 56 4.94 -6.64 14.31
C SER A 56 6.20 -6.90 13.51
N VAL A 57 6.23 -6.35 12.30
CA VAL A 57 7.42 -6.20 11.46
C VAL A 57 7.67 -4.72 11.26
N LYS A 58 8.88 -4.26 11.59
CA LYS A 58 9.37 -2.93 11.25
C LYS A 58 10.49 -3.07 10.23
N ALA A 59 10.57 -2.16 9.29
CA ALA A 59 11.66 -2.10 8.33
C ALA A 59 11.74 -0.71 7.70
N HIS A 60 12.93 -0.33 7.27
CA HIS A 60 13.09 0.77 6.33
C HIS A 60 13.09 0.20 4.90
N ILE A 61 12.11 0.59 4.11
CA ILE A 61 12.01 0.30 2.68
C ILE A 61 12.80 1.38 1.96
N ILE A 62 14.07 1.13 1.64
CA ILE A 62 14.92 2.07 0.90
C ILE A 62 14.40 2.28 -0.53
N LYS A 63 13.91 1.19 -1.12
CA LYS A 63 13.32 1.20 -2.46
C LYS A 63 12.45 -0.04 -2.67
N LEU A 64 11.26 0.17 -3.21
CA LEU A 64 10.42 -0.92 -3.71
C LEU A 64 9.83 -0.54 -5.06
N THR A 65 9.87 -1.47 -5.99
CA THR A 65 9.26 -1.37 -7.30
C THR A 65 8.45 -2.62 -7.61
N LEU A 66 7.33 -2.48 -8.29
CA LEU A 66 6.53 -3.61 -8.73
C LEU A 66 5.59 -3.26 -9.88
N LYS A 67 5.11 -4.31 -10.56
CA LYS A 67 4.00 -4.24 -11.50
C LYS A 67 2.92 -5.23 -11.06
N GLU A 68 1.71 -4.75 -10.80
CA GLU A 68 0.54 -5.57 -10.51
C GLU A 68 -0.24 -5.85 -11.82
N LYS A 69 -0.91 -7.00 -11.91
CA LYS A 69 -1.57 -7.47 -13.15
C LYS A 69 -2.67 -6.55 -13.68
N SER A 70 -3.31 -5.72 -12.83
CA SER A 70 -4.27 -4.69 -13.27
C SER A 70 -3.64 -3.54 -14.06
N GLY A 71 -2.30 -3.45 -14.07
CA GLY A 71 -1.54 -2.40 -14.72
C GLY A 71 -1.01 -1.33 -13.76
N LEU A 72 -1.28 -1.43 -12.46
CA LEU A 72 -0.66 -0.59 -11.44
C LEU A 72 0.86 -0.83 -11.43
N LEU A 73 1.62 0.25 -11.56
CA LEU A 73 3.06 0.26 -11.37
C LEU A 73 3.40 1.07 -10.12
N ILE A 74 4.27 0.52 -9.29
CA ILE A 74 5.00 1.29 -8.29
C ILE A 74 6.41 1.47 -8.84
N HIS A 75 6.75 2.70 -9.20
CA HIS A 75 8.08 3.06 -9.69
C HIS A 75 9.06 3.31 -8.56
N ASN A 76 8.56 3.72 -7.41
CA ASN A 76 9.31 3.87 -6.18
C ASN A 76 8.37 3.88 -4.98
N LEU A 77 8.76 3.18 -3.94
CA LEU A 77 8.28 3.36 -2.58
C LEU A 77 9.49 3.35 -1.68
N ASP A 78 9.64 4.43 -0.91
CA ASP A 78 10.59 4.61 0.18
C ASP A 78 9.77 4.92 1.43
N ALA A 79 10.02 4.28 2.57
CA ALA A 79 9.27 4.51 3.80
C ALA A 79 9.86 3.76 4.98
N HIS A 80 9.70 4.28 6.19
CA HIS A 80 9.76 3.48 7.40
C HIS A 80 8.41 2.80 7.64
N ALA A 81 8.39 1.47 7.57
CA ALA A 81 7.19 0.65 7.70
C ALA A 81 7.08 0.01 9.08
N ASN A 82 5.89 0.03 9.66
CA ASN A 82 5.53 -0.73 10.85
C ASN A 82 4.20 -1.46 10.59
N ILE A 83 4.28 -2.78 10.46
CA ILE A 83 3.18 -3.62 10.01
C ILE A 83 2.83 -4.65 11.09
N ASN A 84 1.56 -4.73 11.43
CA ASN A 84 1.03 -5.78 12.30
C ASN A 84 -0.29 -6.35 11.76
N THR A 85 -0.98 -7.17 12.54
CA THR A 85 -2.22 -7.85 12.10
C THR A 85 -3.42 -6.92 11.92
N GLN A 86 -3.34 -5.66 12.35
CA GLN A 86 -4.45 -4.70 12.35
C GLN A 86 -4.11 -3.35 11.70
N ARG A 87 -2.82 -3.09 11.42
CA ARG A 87 -2.40 -1.84 10.78
C ARG A 87 -1.11 -1.99 9.98
N MET A 88 -0.99 -1.16 8.96
CA MET A 88 0.24 -0.86 8.25
C MET A 88 0.46 0.65 8.33
N GLU A 89 1.57 1.05 8.91
CA GLU A 89 1.95 2.45 9.09
C GLU A 89 3.23 2.72 8.33
N PHE A 90 3.23 3.81 7.57
CA PHE A 90 4.37 4.26 6.79
C PHE A 90 4.65 5.72 7.12
N THR A 91 5.85 5.97 7.65
CA THR A 91 6.35 7.33 7.93
C THR A 91 7.49 7.68 6.98
N ASP A 92 7.72 8.96 6.77
CA ASP A 92 8.69 9.48 5.79
C ASP A 92 8.49 8.86 4.41
N PHE A 93 7.24 8.63 4.08
CA PHE A 93 6.81 7.85 2.94
C PHE A 93 6.91 8.69 1.65
N ALA A 94 7.50 8.09 0.61
CA ALA A 94 7.57 8.65 -0.74
C ALA A 94 7.15 7.58 -1.76
N LEU A 95 5.98 7.76 -2.35
CA LEU A 95 5.41 6.87 -3.35
C LEU A 95 5.39 7.52 -4.72
N LYS A 96 5.79 6.78 -5.75
CA LYS A 96 5.60 7.14 -7.15
C LYS A 96 4.96 5.97 -7.89
N THR A 97 3.79 6.24 -8.49
CA THR A 97 3.01 5.28 -9.27
C THR A 97 3.04 5.62 -10.76
N ASN A 98 2.12 5.09 -11.56
CA ASN A 98 2.04 5.34 -13.00
C ASN A 98 1.99 6.85 -13.34
N ARG A 99 1.19 7.62 -12.59
CA ARG A 99 0.87 9.02 -12.89
C ARG A 99 0.84 9.92 -11.67
N SER A 100 0.91 9.32 -10.48
CA SER A 100 0.80 10.03 -9.21
C SER A 100 2.07 9.91 -8.38
N HIS A 101 2.28 10.89 -7.51
CA HIS A 101 3.21 10.77 -6.40
C HIS A 101 2.60 11.36 -5.14
N ALA A 102 2.94 10.78 -4.01
CA ALA A 102 2.50 11.22 -2.70
C ALA A 102 3.55 10.89 -1.64
N GLY A 103 3.56 11.63 -0.57
CA GLY A 103 4.51 11.43 0.50
C GLY A 103 4.01 11.90 1.86
N ASP A 104 4.85 11.67 2.85
CA ASP A 104 4.87 12.03 4.24
C ASP A 104 4.34 10.92 5.16
N TYR A 105 3.05 10.74 5.34
CA TYR A 105 2.48 9.77 6.27
C TYR A 105 1.31 9.02 5.66
N LEU A 106 1.28 7.69 5.87
CA LEU A 106 0.16 6.83 5.49
C LEU A 106 -0.08 5.76 6.54
N LEU A 107 -1.32 5.62 6.98
CA LEU A 107 -1.79 4.56 7.86
C LEU A 107 -2.96 3.82 7.22
N LEU A 108 -2.87 2.50 7.17
CA LEU A 108 -3.96 1.60 6.82
C LEU A 108 -4.37 0.82 8.08
N GLU A 109 -5.65 0.91 8.47
CA GLU A 109 -6.22 0.20 9.60
C GLU A 109 -7.25 -0.82 9.13
N TYR A 110 -7.21 -2.01 9.68
CA TYR A 110 -8.10 -3.14 9.34
C TYR A 110 -8.25 -4.07 10.54
N ASN A 111 -9.28 -4.91 10.58
CA ASN A 111 -9.44 -5.87 11.69
C ASN A 111 -8.59 -7.12 11.48
N LYS A 112 -8.38 -7.52 10.22
CA LYS A 112 -7.59 -8.68 9.82
C LYS A 112 -7.15 -8.53 8.37
N PHE A 113 -6.05 -9.17 7.96
CA PHE A 113 -5.55 -9.13 6.57
C PHE A 113 -6.60 -9.49 5.51
N HIS A 114 -7.55 -10.35 5.88
CA HIS A 114 -8.66 -10.71 5.00
C HIS A 114 -9.54 -9.50 4.58
N ASP A 115 -9.56 -8.42 5.34
CA ASP A 115 -10.36 -7.23 5.03
C ASP A 115 -9.89 -6.55 3.73
N PHE A 116 -8.65 -6.81 3.29
CA PHE A 116 -8.14 -6.35 2.00
C PHE A 116 -8.92 -6.91 0.80
N THR A 117 -9.62 -8.04 0.92
CA THR A 117 -10.51 -8.56 -0.14
C THR A 117 -11.70 -7.63 -0.39
N ASP A 118 -12.08 -6.82 0.61
CA ASP A 118 -13.07 -5.75 0.53
C ASP A 118 -12.46 -4.41 0.93
N PHE A 119 -11.32 -4.08 0.28
CA PHE A 119 -10.48 -2.92 0.58
C PHE A 119 -11.29 -1.63 0.68
N ASN A 120 -12.21 -1.42 -0.26
CA ASN A 120 -12.94 -0.17 -0.38
C ASN A 120 -13.86 0.15 0.82
N ASN A 121 -14.32 -0.87 1.53
CA ASN A 121 -15.24 -0.71 2.64
C ASN A 121 -14.60 -0.97 4.02
N LYS A 122 -13.58 -1.83 4.08
CA LYS A 122 -13.07 -2.37 5.34
C LYS A 122 -11.69 -1.88 5.74
N VAL A 123 -10.91 -1.35 4.79
CA VAL A 123 -9.61 -0.77 5.09
C VAL A 123 -9.77 0.73 5.24
N ARG A 124 -9.50 1.22 6.45
CA ARG A 124 -9.48 2.65 6.75
C ARG A 124 -8.12 3.22 6.41
N ILE A 125 -8.12 4.31 5.68
CA ILE A 125 -6.93 5.04 5.27
C ILE A 125 -6.89 6.33 6.07
N SER A 126 -5.74 6.65 6.64
CA SER A 126 -5.43 7.97 7.18
C SER A 126 -4.08 8.40 6.63
N GLY A 127 -3.93 9.64 6.26
CA GLY A 127 -2.69 10.14 5.69
C GLY A 127 -2.53 11.63 5.86
N ASP A 128 -1.28 12.06 5.88
CA ASP A 128 -0.85 13.44 5.74
C ASP A 128 -0.03 13.52 4.45
N LEU A 129 -0.54 14.21 3.46
CA LEU A 129 0.07 14.28 2.12
C LEU A 129 0.72 15.64 1.94
N ARG A 130 1.99 15.65 1.57
CA ARG A 130 2.74 16.87 1.23
C ARG A 130 3.35 16.74 -0.17
N ASP A 131 3.35 17.86 -0.89
CA ASP A 131 3.91 17.94 -2.23
C ASP A 131 3.46 16.80 -3.14
N ALA A 132 2.16 16.45 -3.06
CA ALA A 132 1.58 15.34 -3.78
C ALA A 132 0.97 15.79 -5.12
N TYR A 133 0.97 14.89 -6.08
CA TYR A 133 0.23 15.02 -7.33
C TYR A 133 -0.58 13.74 -7.57
N ILE A 134 -1.87 13.89 -7.69
CA ILE A 134 -2.81 12.79 -7.84
C ILE A 134 -3.51 12.87 -9.19
N ASP A 135 -3.41 11.81 -9.97
CA ASP A 135 -4.20 11.57 -11.18
C ASP A 135 -5.28 10.52 -10.86
N SER A 136 -6.54 10.83 -11.12
CA SER A 136 -7.69 9.96 -10.80
C SER A 136 -7.56 8.55 -11.39
N ARG A 137 -6.85 8.41 -12.51
CA ARG A 137 -6.62 7.11 -13.16
C ARG A 137 -5.77 6.14 -12.32
N ASP A 138 -4.97 6.66 -11.39
CA ASP A 138 -4.24 5.81 -10.44
C ASP A 138 -5.13 5.41 -9.26
N ILE A 139 -6.12 6.24 -8.90
CA ILE A 139 -7.14 5.89 -7.91
C ILE A 139 -8.08 4.81 -8.46
N GLU A 140 -8.36 4.79 -9.75
CA GLU A 140 -9.21 3.78 -10.41
C GLU A 140 -8.74 2.35 -10.18
N TYR A 141 -7.43 2.12 -9.96
CA TYR A 141 -6.92 0.79 -9.61
C TYR A 141 -7.54 0.26 -8.32
N PHE A 142 -7.89 1.13 -7.39
CA PHE A 142 -8.50 0.77 -6.10
C PHE A 142 -10.00 1.00 -6.08
N ALA A 143 -10.49 2.00 -6.82
CA ALA A 143 -11.88 2.41 -6.90
C ALA A 143 -12.37 2.46 -8.36
N PRO A 144 -12.61 1.32 -9.03
CA PRO A 144 -13.02 1.28 -10.46
C PRO A 144 -14.32 2.03 -10.77
N ALA A 145 -15.15 2.29 -9.75
CA ALA A 145 -16.37 3.09 -9.90
C ALA A 145 -16.06 4.57 -10.26
N LEU A 146 -14.86 5.06 -9.97
CA LEU A 146 -14.43 6.43 -10.29
C LEU A 146 -13.95 6.61 -11.75
N LYS A 147 -14.07 5.61 -12.60
CA LYS A 147 -13.61 5.66 -14.01
C LYS A 147 -14.18 6.83 -14.81
N SER A 148 -15.34 7.33 -14.45
CA SER A 148 -15.97 8.49 -15.10
C SER A 148 -15.52 9.83 -14.53
N VAL A 149 -14.76 9.83 -13.44
CA VAL A 149 -14.30 11.04 -12.74
C VAL A 149 -12.85 11.31 -13.15
N ASN A 150 -12.65 12.29 -14.01
CA ASN A 150 -11.31 12.68 -14.47
C ASN A 150 -10.86 13.94 -13.75
N PHE A 151 -9.86 13.81 -12.89
CA PHE A 151 -9.18 14.95 -12.29
C PHE A 151 -7.68 14.71 -12.17
N LYS A 152 -6.96 15.81 -12.11
CA LYS A 152 -5.55 15.87 -11.74
C LYS A 152 -5.40 17.01 -10.75
N THR A 153 -4.76 16.77 -9.65
CA THR A 153 -4.59 17.79 -8.61
C THR A 153 -3.19 17.75 -8.03
N ALA A 154 -2.62 18.92 -7.87
CA ALA A 154 -1.44 19.14 -7.05
C ALA A 154 -1.89 19.50 -5.63
N ILE A 155 -1.27 18.92 -4.64
CA ILE A 155 -1.61 19.08 -3.23
C ILE A 155 -0.32 19.51 -2.52
N SER A 156 -0.29 20.74 -2.04
CA SER A 156 0.81 21.23 -1.20
C SER A 156 0.78 20.56 0.18
N HIS A 157 -0.42 20.48 0.77
CA HIS A 157 -0.66 19.77 2.03
C HIS A 157 -2.13 19.37 2.12
N ALA A 158 -2.43 18.14 2.54
CA ALA A 158 -3.78 17.70 2.86
C ALA A 158 -3.78 16.52 3.82
N ALA A 159 -4.64 16.57 4.83
CA ALA A 159 -4.97 15.42 5.64
C ALA A 159 -6.12 14.63 5.00
N VAL A 160 -5.94 13.32 4.91
CA VAL A 160 -6.93 12.41 4.32
C VAL A 160 -7.36 11.35 5.34
N ALA A 161 -8.64 11.02 5.37
CA ALA A 161 -9.14 9.98 6.28
C ALA A 161 -10.43 9.33 5.77
N GLY A 162 -10.57 8.03 5.98
CA GLY A 162 -11.77 7.27 5.67
C GLY A 162 -11.49 5.95 4.98
N THR A 163 -12.54 5.28 4.55
CA THR A 163 -12.44 4.16 3.59
C THR A 163 -12.57 4.71 2.17
N VAL A 164 -12.16 3.96 1.15
CA VAL A 164 -12.33 4.39 -0.26
C VAL A 164 -13.78 4.73 -0.57
N ALA A 165 -14.74 3.97 0.00
CA ALA A 165 -16.17 4.22 -0.17
C ALA A 165 -16.67 5.48 0.57
N ASN A 166 -15.95 5.95 1.59
CA ASN A 166 -16.32 7.15 2.38
C ASN A 166 -15.06 7.91 2.79
N PHE A 167 -14.52 8.64 1.85
CA PHE A 167 -13.23 9.33 1.98
C PHE A 167 -13.42 10.83 2.22
N LYS A 168 -12.64 11.39 3.12
CA LYS A 168 -12.64 12.82 3.45
C LYS A 168 -11.25 13.39 3.24
N VAL A 169 -11.19 14.57 2.65
CA VAL A 169 -9.96 15.37 2.48
C VAL A 169 -10.15 16.68 3.23
N ARG A 170 -9.16 17.10 3.96
CA ARG A 170 -9.09 18.38 4.66
C ARG A 170 -7.77 19.07 4.30
N ASN A 171 -7.84 20.32 3.92
CA ASN A 171 -6.70 21.20 3.73
C ASN A 171 -6.40 21.93 5.03
#